data_66a18e5ece39c2232af68c273d3dbdb6
#
_entry.id   66a18e5ece39c2232af68c273d3dbdb6
#
_cell.length_a   1.000
_cell.length_b   1.000
_cell.length_c   1.000
_cell.angle_alpha   90.00
_cell.angle_beta   90.00
_cell.angle_gamma   90.00
#
_symmetry.space_group_name_H-M   'P 1'
#
loop_
_entity.id
_entity.type
_entity.pdbx_description
1 polymer ?
#
loop_
_entity_poly.entity_id
_entity_poly.type
_entity_poly.pdbx_seq_one_letter_code
_entity_poly.pdbx_strand_id
1 'polypeptide(L)'
;MNCTKCKTKAVIGLPRHNAAFCKGCFNGFVHDQVARAIKSEWMFGKEDRILVAVSGGKDSLALWDILLKMDYRADALYVDLGIGTYSEQSHAKVIKFAEAVAASHGATLHLHTVEQEAGAGIKELAQLIHRPTCSTCGTIKRYQFNRVAIEQQYDVMATGHNLDDEAARLLGNVLHWQEEYLAKQGPSLPASVEGFAKKVKPLFRLSERELAAYAVLNRIDYIVEECPMA
;
A
#
# COMPACT_ATOMS: atom_id res chain seq x y z
N MET A 1 27.19 16.91 0.53
CA MET A 1 25.87 17.49 0.17
C MET A 1 25.15 17.90 1.44
N ASN A 2 24.59 19.11 1.50
CA ASN A 2 23.86 19.62 2.65
C ASN A 2 22.35 19.57 2.42
N CYS A 3 21.60 19.37 3.49
CA CYS A 3 20.14 19.39 3.47
C CYS A 3 19.62 20.75 2.99
N THR A 4 18.76 20.76 2.00
CA THR A 4 18.20 21.97 1.41
C THR A 4 17.37 22.76 2.44
N LYS A 5 16.67 22.09 3.36
CA LYS A 5 15.84 22.73 4.40
C LYS A 5 16.64 23.23 5.60
N CYS A 6 17.44 22.38 6.25
CA CYS A 6 18.07 22.72 7.54
C CYS A 6 19.60 22.85 7.50
N LYS A 7 20.24 22.70 6.34
CA LYS A 7 21.69 22.82 6.11
C LYS A 7 22.56 21.77 6.79
N THR A 8 22.01 20.84 7.56
CA THR A 8 22.77 19.70 8.12
C THR A 8 23.21 18.72 7.02
N LYS A 9 24.04 17.73 7.36
CA LYS A 9 24.48 16.71 6.38
C LYS A 9 23.26 15.97 5.80
N ALA A 10 23.12 16.00 4.48
CA ALA A 10 22.08 15.27 3.78
C ALA A 10 22.40 13.77 3.70
N VAL A 11 21.36 12.93 3.77
CA VAL A 11 21.46 11.47 3.63
C VAL A 11 20.87 10.97 2.31
N ILE A 12 20.03 11.80 1.66
CA ILE A 12 19.42 11.49 0.37
C ILE A 12 19.40 12.70 -0.55
N GLY A 13 19.64 12.47 -1.85
CA GLY A 13 19.40 13.44 -2.92
C GLY A 13 18.21 13.02 -3.77
N LEU A 14 17.32 13.96 -4.04
CA LEU A 14 16.14 13.79 -4.89
C LEU A 14 16.27 14.65 -6.14
N PRO A 15 16.84 14.14 -7.26
CA PRO A 15 17.00 14.90 -8.50
C PRO A 15 15.68 15.46 -9.04
N ARG A 16 14.60 14.68 -8.96
CA ARG A 16 13.25 15.08 -9.37
C ARG A 16 12.78 16.38 -8.70
N HIS A 17 13.23 16.64 -7.47
CA HIS A 17 12.86 17.81 -6.68
C HIS A 17 13.98 18.84 -6.59
N ASN A 18 15.11 18.61 -7.26
CA ASN A 18 16.34 19.41 -7.12
C ASN A 18 16.67 19.70 -5.65
N ALA A 19 16.59 18.71 -4.80
CA ALA A 19 16.70 18.83 -3.35
C ALA A 19 17.51 17.70 -2.73
N ALA A 20 18.11 18.00 -1.56
CA ALA A 20 18.77 17.02 -0.73
C ALA A 20 18.27 17.16 0.71
N PHE A 21 18.10 16.04 1.41
CA PHE A 21 17.51 16.05 2.74
C PHE A 21 18.32 15.23 3.75
N CYS A 22 18.35 15.70 5.00
CA CYS A 22 18.65 14.86 6.15
C CYS A 22 17.43 13.98 6.46
N LYS A 23 17.56 12.95 7.28
CA LYS A 23 16.47 12.02 7.63
C LYS A 23 15.19 12.74 8.07
N GLY A 24 15.28 13.68 9.03
CA GLY A 24 14.09 14.36 9.56
C GLY A 24 13.38 15.21 8.49
N CYS A 25 14.16 15.99 7.69
CA CYS A 25 13.57 16.79 6.62
C CYS A 25 13.01 15.94 5.48
N PHE A 26 13.57 14.75 5.24
CA PHE A 26 13.05 13.81 4.26
C PHE A 26 11.72 13.20 4.72
N ASN A 27 11.64 12.75 5.97
CA ASN A 27 10.36 12.26 6.51
C ASN A 27 9.27 13.33 6.46
N GLY A 28 9.60 14.57 6.84
CA GLY A 28 8.66 15.70 6.69
C GLY A 28 8.24 15.94 5.25
N PHE A 29 9.16 15.82 4.28
CA PHE A 29 8.84 15.92 2.85
C PHE A 29 7.87 14.81 2.42
N VAL A 30 8.10 13.55 2.84
CA VAL A 30 7.22 12.41 2.52
C VAL A 30 5.82 12.64 3.11
N HIS A 31 5.73 13.02 4.38
CA HIS A 31 4.45 13.34 5.02
C HIS A 31 3.71 14.49 4.32
N ASP A 32 4.43 15.55 3.92
CA ASP A 32 3.87 16.66 3.15
C ASP A 32 3.29 16.21 1.80
N GLN A 33 3.96 15.28 1.08
CA GLN A 33 3.45 14.74 -0.18
C GLN A 33 2.19 13.90 0.03
N VAL A 34 2.15 13.06 1.07
CA VAL A 34 0.97 12.26 1.43
C VAL A 34 -0.19 13.16 1.87
N ALA A 35 0.08 14.17 2.72
CA ALA A 35 -0.95 15.12 3.14
C ALA A 35 -1.57 15.87 1.94
N ARG A 36 -0.73 16.28 0.97
CA ARG A 36 -1.20 16.91 -0.28
C ARG A 36 -2.04 15.95 -1.11
N ALA A 37 -1.62 14.68 -1.23
CA ALA A 37 -2.38 13.65 -1.93
C ALA A 37 -3.77 13.47 -1.32
N ILE A 38 -3.83 13.29 -0.01
CA ILE A 38 -5.08 13.12 0.74
C ILE A 38 -6.01 14.32 0.53
N LYS A 39 -5.46 15.53 0.64
CA LYS A 39 -6.24 16.78 0.51
C LYS A 39 -6.71 17.03 -0.91
N SER A 40 -5.82 16.88 -1.92
CA SER A 40 -6.16 17.20 -3.32
C SER A 40 -7.23 16.26 -3.90
N GLU A 41 -7.24 15.01 -3.45
CA GLU A 41 -8.13 13.96 -3.96
C GLU A 41 -9.29 13.66 -3.00
N TRP A 42 -9.45 14.45 -1.93
CA TRP A 42 -10.53 14.27 -0.94
C TRP A 42 -10.61 12.83 -0.43
N MET A 43 -9.44 12.23 -0.11
CA MET A 43 -9.36 10.82 0.18
C MET A 43 -10.06 10.45 1.48
N PHE A 44 -9.67 11.08 2.58
CA PHE A 44 -10.23 10.86 3.93
C PHE A 44 -9.83 11.98 4.89
N GLY A 45 -10.54 12.08 6.01
CA GLY A 45 -10.27 12.96 7.14
C GLY A 45 -9.60 12.25 8.33
N LYS A 46 -9.43 12.97 9.43
CA LYS A 46 -8.82 12.44 10.66
C LYS A 46 -9.73 11.50 11.44
N GLU A 47 -11.03 11.66 11.29
CA GLU A 47 -12.03 10.84 12.00
C GLU A 47 -12.35 9.54 11.27
N ASP A 48 -12.01 9.47 9.97
CA ASP A 48 -12.30 8.30 9.15
C ASP A 48 -11.46 7.10 9.61
N ARG A 49 -12.08 5.93 9.60
CA ARG A 49 -11.43 4.64 9.84
C ARG A 49 -10.85 4.11 8.54
N ILE A 50 -9.54 3.93 8.51
CA ILE A 50 -8.80 3.55 7.30
C ILE A 50 -8.35 2.09 7.42
N LEU A 51 -8.66 1.27 6.40
CA LEU A 51 -8.11 -0.07 6.26
C LEU A 51 -6.97 -0.06 5.25
N VAL A 52 -5.75 -0.31 5.70
CA VAL A 52 -4.57 -0.39 4.83
C VAL A 52 -4.37 -1.81 4.34
N ALA A 53 -4.33 -2.00 3.02
CA ALA A 53 -3.98 -3.28 2.43
C ALA A 53 -2.46 -3.51 2.50
N VAL A 54 -2.01 -4.39 3.39
CA VAL A 54 -0.58 -4.70 3.57
C VAL A 54 -0.21 -6.04 2.93
N SER A 55 0.98 -6.09 2.32
CA SER A 55 1.49 -7.29 1.63
C SER A 55 2.87 -7.74 2.16
N GLY A 56 3.40 -7.07 3.18
CA GLY A 56 4.77 -7.27 3.64
C GLY A 56 5.83 -6.57 2.78
N GLY A 57 5.46 -6.02 1.63
CA GLY A 57 6.35 -5.22 0.78
C GLY A 57 6.53 -3.78 1.30
N LYS A 58 7.62 -3.13 0.84
CA LYS A 58 8.06 -1.82 1.31
C LYS A 58 6.98 -0.73 1.25
N ASP A 59 6.23 -0.68 0.15
CA ASP A 59 5.28 0.41 -0.10
C ASP A 59 4.05 0.33 0.81
N SER A 60 3.52 -0.88 1.00
CA SER A 60 2.37 -1.10 1.87
C SER A 60 2.69 -0.87 3.35
N LEU A 61 3.87 -1.31 3.81
CA LEU A 61 4.31 -1.07 5.19
C LEU A 61 4.70 0.40 5.40
N ALA A 62 5.34 1.04 4.41
CA ALA A 62 5.62 2.48 4.46
C ALA A 62 4.33 3.31 4.51
N LEU A 63 3.30 2.95 3.73
CA LEU A 63 2.00 3.60 3.80
C LEU A 63 1.41 3.54 5.21
N TRP A 64 1.40 2.35 5.80
CA TRP A 64 0.86 2.16 7.13
C TRP A 64 1.65 2.96 8.18
N ASP A 65 2.99 2.90 8.15
CA ASP A 65 3.87 3.69 9.02
C ASP A 65 3.62 5.21 8.89
N ILE A 66 3.50 5.71 7.64
CA ILE A 66 3.24 7.13 7.38
C ILE A 66 1.90 7.57 7.96
N LEU A 67 0.83 6.80 7.72
CA LEU A 67 -0.51 7.15 8.21
C LEU A 67 -0.55 7.15 9.75
N LEU A 68 0.07 6.16 10.40
CA LEU A 68 0.16 6.11 11.86
C LEU A 68 0.95 7.31 12.43
N LYS A 69 2.12 7.64 11.85
CA LYS A 69 2.93 8.80 12.26
C LYS A 69 2.27 10.15 11.96
N MET A 70 1.30 10.15 11.10
CA MET A 70 0.45 11.32 10.82
C MET A 70 -0.84 11.32 11.66
N ASP A 71 -0.95 10.47 12.70
CA ASP A 71 -2.09 10.34 13.62
C ASP A 71 -3.44 10.07 12.90
N TYR A 72 -3.43 9.24 11.85
CA TYR A 72 -4.66 8.72 11.25
C TYR A 72 -5.07 7.41 11.92
N ARG A 73 -6.39 7.13 11.96
CA ARG A 73 -6.97 5.87 12.45
C ARG A 73 -6.82 4.79 11.39
N ALA A 74 -5.65 4.20 11.29
CA ALA A 74 -5.28 3.28 10.22
C ALA A 74 -4.99 1.88 10.76
N ASP A 75 -5.94 0.97 10.59
CA ASP A 75 -5.77 -0.46 10.79
C ASP A 75 -5.27 -1.11 9.48
N ALA A 76 -4.78 -2.34 9.56
CA ALA A 76 -4.29 -3.05 8.38
C ALA A 76 -4.96 -4.39 8.18
N LEU A 77 -5.01 -4.83 6.91
CA LEU A 77 -5.40 -6.17 6.53
C LEU A 77 -4.30 -6.84 5.72
N TYR A 78 -3.83 -7.97 6.19
CA TYR A 78 -2.97 -8.89 5.45
C TYR A 78 -3.78 -10.10 5.00
N VAL A 79 -3.65 -10.46 3.71
CA VAL A 79 -4.26 -11.66 3.14
C VAL A 79 -3.16 -12.64 2.78
N ASP A 80 -3.08 -13.74 3.54
CA ASP A 80 -2.18 -14.85 3.23
C ASP A 80 -2.74 -15.64 2.04
N LEU A 81 -1.91 -15.79 1.02
CA LEU A 81 -2.28 -16.38 -0.26
C LEU A 81 -1.95 -17.87 -0.38
N GLY A 82 -1.26 -18.45 0.62
CA GLY A 82 -0.79 -19.83 0.55
C GLY A 82 0.29 -20.05 -0.52
N ILE A 83 1.21 -19.10 -0.72
CA ILE A 83 2.32 -19.20 -1.69
C ILE A 83 3.60 -19.67 -0.95
N GLY A 84 3.52 -20.78 -0.22
CA GLY A 84 4.66 -21.41 0.46
C GLY A 84 5.53 -20.42 1.25
N THR A 85 6.85 -20.55 1.15
CA THR A 85 7.84 -19.73 1.89
C THR A 85 7.70 -18.23 1.65
N TYR A 86 7.20 -17.79 0.49
CA TYR A 86 6.93 -16.38 0.21
C TYR A 86 5.85 -15.82 1.13
N SER A 87 4.73 -16.55 1.29
CA SER A 87 3.65 -16.15 2.21
C SER A 87 4.14 -16.14 3.66
N GLU A 88 4.91 -17.15 4.08
CA GLU A 88 5.47 -17.22 5.43
C GLU A 88 6.38 -16.03 5.74
N GLN A 89 7.27 -15.68 4.82
CA GLN A 89 8.18 -14.55 4.97
C GLN A 89 7.44 -13.21 4.98
N SER A 90 6.50 -13.00 4.06
CA SER A 90 5.72 -11.77 4.00
C SER A 90 4.84 -11.59 5.24
N HIS A 91 4.24 -12.67 5.74
CA HIS A 91 3.48 -12.71 6.99
C HIS A 91 4.35 -12.30 8.18
N ALA A 92 5.53 -12.92 8.32
CA ALA A 92 6.47 -12.60 9.40
C ALA A 92 6.87 -11.12 9.41
N LYS A 93 7.09 -10.49 8.22
CA LYS A 93 7.38 -9.05 8.12
C LYS A 93 6.22 -8.18 8.60
N VAL A 94 4.99 -8.54 8.21
CA VAL A 94 3.78 -7.81 8.62
C VAL A 94 3.55 -7.91 10.13
N ILE A 95 3.66 -9.11 10.71
CA ILE A 95 3.53 -9.32 12.16
C ILE A 95 4.57 -8.50 12.92
N LYS A 96 5.84 -8.62 12.53
CA LYS A 96 6.94 -7.87 13.15
C LYS A 96 6.70 -6.34 13.12
N PHE A 97 6.18 -5.84 11.99
CA PHE A 97 5.85 -4.43 11.87
C PHE A 97 4.67 -4.05 12.80
N ALA A 98 3.62 -4.87 12.83
CA ALA A 98 2.47 -4.63 13.68
C ALA A 98 2.86 -4.57 15.17
N GLU A 99 3.68 -5.51 15.65
CA GLU A 99 4.18 -5.53 17.02
C GLU A 99 5.08 -4.34 17.35
N ALA A 100 5.95 -3.95 16.42
CA ALA A 100 6.94 -2.91 16.67
C ALA A 100 6.37 -1.49 16.56
N VAL A 101 5.40 -1.26 15.69
CA VAL A 101 4.91 0.09 15.33
C VAL A 101 3.42 0.23 15.57
N ALA A 102 2.60 -0.65 15.00
CA ALA A 102 1.14 -0.48 15.00
C ALA A 102 0.56 -0.52 16.42
N ALA A 103 1.04 -1.43 17.27
CA ALA A 103 0.58 -1.57 18.64
C ALA A 103 0.77 -0.28 19.47
N SER A 104 1.86 0.46 19.24
CA SER A 104 2.13 1.73 19.95
C SER A 104 1.17 2.87 19.55
N HIS A 105 0.49 2.74 18.41
CA HIS A 105 -0.52 3.68 17.91
C HIS A 105 -1.96 3.17 18.12
N GLY A 106 -2.14 2.03 18.79
CA GLY A 106 -3.45 1.41 18.99
C GLY A 106 -4.09 0.86 17.72
N ALA A 107 -3.30 0.61 16.69
CA ALA A 107 -3.77 0.09 15.41
C ALA A 107 -3.87 -1.44 15.42
N THR A 108 -4.88 -1.97 14.74
CA THR A 108 -5.18 -3.39 14.64
C THR A 108 -4.66 -3.97 13.31
N LEU A 109 -4.14 -5.20 13.36
CA LEU A 109 -3.85 -5.99 12.18
C LEU A 109 -4.88 -7.12 12.04
N HIS A 110 -5.64 -7.10 10.94
CA HIS A 110 -6.51 -8.21 10.53
C HIS A 110 -5.71 -9.20 9.68
N LEU A 111 -5.87 -10.48 9.96
CA LEU A 111 -5.22 -11.58 9.24
C LEU A 111 -6.27 -12.46 8.61
N HIS A 112 -6.20 -12.66 7.32
CA HIS A 112 -7.06 -13.58 6.57
C HIS A 112 -6.21 -14.55 5.78
N THR A 113 -6.58 -15.83 5.80
CA THR A 113 -5.87 -16.89 5.08
C THR A 113 -6.78 -17.46 4.00
N VAL A 114 -6.36 -17.35 2.75
CA VAL A 114 -7.14 -17.84 1.60
C VAL A 114 -7.40 -19.33 1.71
N GLU A 115 -6.42 -20.11 2.14
CA GLU A 115 -6.54 -21.56 2.30
C GLU A 115 -7.60 -21.96 3.33
N GLN A 116 -7.70 -21.23 4.44
CA GLN A 116 -8.74 -21.51 5.46
C GLN A 116 -10.14 -21.17 4.97
N GLU A 117 -10.30 -20.15 4.14
CA GLU A 117 -11.61 -19.70 3.67
C GLU A 117 -12.07 -20.41 2.39
N ALA A 118 -11.16 -20.75 1.49
CA ALA A 118 -11.46 -21.33 0.19
C ALA A 118 -11.04 -22.82 0.08
N GLY A 119 -10.41 -23.38 1.12
CA GLY A 119 -9.98 -24.78 1.16
C GLY A 119 -8.71 -25.08 0.34
N ALA A 120 -8.11 -24.06 -0.32
CA ALA A 120 -6.91 -24.21 -1.13
C ALA A 120 -6.16 -22.88 -1.26
N GLY A 121 -4.85 -22.95 -1.51
CA GLY A 121 -4.02 -21.79 -1.80
C GLY A 121 -4.28 -21.20 -3.20
N ILE A 122 -3.73 -19.99 -3.46
CA ILE A 122 -3.97 -19.28 -4.73
C ILE A 122 -3.60 -20.08 -5.96
N LYS A 123 -2.52 -20.85 -5.91
CA LYS A 123 -2.03 -21.64 -7.06
C LYS A 123 -3.05 -22.72 -7.45
N GLU A 124 -3.56 -23.44 -6.47
CA GLU A 124 -4.55 -24.51 -6.65
C GLU A 124 -5.89 -23.94 -7.12
N LEU A 125 -6.35 -22.84 -6.51
CA LEU A 125 -7.58 -22.16 -6.92
C LEU A 125 -7.49 -21.68 -8.37
N ALA A 126 -6.35 -21.12 -8.81
CA ALA A 126 -6.14 -20.70 -10.18
C ALA A 126 -6.23 -21.86 -11.18
N GLN A 127 -5.70 -23.04 -10.81
CA GLN A 127 -5.81 -24.27 -11.61
C GLN A 127 -7.25 -24.75 -11.70
N LEU A 128 -7.98 -24.80 -10.59
CA LEU A 128 -9.37 -25.22 -10.53
C LEU A 128 -10.30 -24.37 -11.41
N ILE A 129 -10.08 -23.06 -11.46
CA ILE A 129 -10.92 -22.14 -12.25
C ILE A 129 -10.34 -21.83 -13.65
N HIS A 130 -9.25 -22.49 -14.04
CA HIS A 130 -8.58 -22.31 -15.34
C HIS A 130 -8.24 -20.83 -15.64
N ARG A 131 -7.70 -20.09 -14.66
CA ARG A 131 -7.28 -18.70 -14.81
C ARG A 131 -5.81 -18.49 -14.46
N PRO A 132 -5.14 -17.46 -15.02
CA PRO A 132 -3.78 -17.10 -14.60
C PRO A 132 -3.72 -16.81 -13.09
N THR A 133 -2.66 -17.30 -12.43
CA THR A 133 -2.50 -17.18 -10.97
C THR A 133 -2.56 -15.73 -10.49
N CYS A 134 -1.88 -14.80 -11.17
CA CYS A 134 -1.90 -13.37 -10.82
C CYS A 134 -3.31 -12.74 -10.95
N SER A 135 -4.09 -13.14 -11.96
CA SER A 135 -5.47 -12.69 -12.13
C SER A 135 -6.37 -13.17 -10.98
N THR A 136 -6.25 -14.45 -10.63
CA THR A 136 -6.97 -15.06 -9.51
C THR A 136 -6.60 -14.41 -8.18
N CYS A 137 -5.30 -14.23 -7.94
CA CYS A 137 -4.76 -13.55 -6.77
C CYS A 137 -5.35 -12.13 -6.62
N GLY A 138 -5.28 -11.34 -7.71
CA GLY A 138 -5.82 -9.98 -7.69
C GLY A 138 -7.33 -9.92 -7.43
N THR A 139 -8.09 -10.90 -7.92
CA THR A 139 -9.54 -10.97 -7.70
C THR A 139 -9.85 -11.31 -6.23
N ILE A 140 -9.20 -12.33 -5.68
CA ILE A 140 -9.41 -12.76 -4.29
C ILE A 140 -8.97 -11.67 -3.32
N LYS A 141 -7.80 -11.04 -3.51
CA LYS A 141 -7.37 -9.92 -2.68
C LYS A 141 -8.40 -8.79 -2.67
N ARG A 142 -8.87 -8.36 -3.85
CA ARG A 142 -9.88 -7.28 -3.93
C ARG A 142 -11.17 -7.63 -3.23
N TYR A 143 -11.61 -8.88 -3.36
CA TYR A 143 -12.80 -9.38 -2.65
C TYR A 143 -12.60 -9.31 -1.14
N GLN A 144 -11.51 -9.87 -0.62
CA GLN A 144 -11.23 -9.90 0.81
C GLN A 144 -11.10 -8.50 1.42
N PHE A 145 -10.34 -7.62 0.77
CA PHE A 145 -10.19 -6.26 1.23
C PHE A 145 -11.52 -5.51 1.27
N ASN A 146 -12.36 -5.69 0.23
CA ASN A 146 -13.66 -5.06 0.19
C ASN A 146 -14.62 -5.61 1.25
N ARG A 147 -14.65 -6.94 1.42
CA ARG A 147 -15.45 -7.62 2.42
C ARG A 147 -15.13 -7.11 3.83
N VAL A 148 -13.87 -7.16 4.23
CA VAL A 148 -13.45 -6.72 5.56
C VAL A 148 -13.72 -5.22 5.76
N ALA A 149 -13.48 -4.39 4.75
CA ALA A 149 -13.76 -2.96 4.85
C ALA A 149 -15.24 -2.70 5.17
N ILE A 150 -16.16 -3.43 4.56
CA ILE A 150 -17.59 -3.27 4.79
C ILE A 150 -18.03 -3.91 6.11
N GLU A 151 -17.67 -5.17 6.36
CA GLU A 151 -18.08 -5.91 7.56
C GLU A 151 -17.58 -5.23 8.85
N GLN A 152 -16.39 -4.65 8.81
CA GLN A 152 -15.78 -3.94 9.93
C GLN A 152 -16.05 -2.43 9.93
N GLN A 153 -16.88 -1.93 9.00
CA GLN A 153 -17.29 -0.54 8.90
C GLN A 153 -16.12 0.44 8.77
N TYR A 154 -15.16 0.15 7.87
CA TYR A 154 -14.13 1.10 7.47
C TYR A 154 -14.67 2.08 6.42
N ASP A 155 -14.36 3.36 6.59
CA ASP A 155 -14.80 4.42 5.66
C ASP A 155 -14.05 4.35 4.33
N VAL A 156 -12.78 3.90 4.38
CA VAL A 156 -11.92 3.88 3.21
C VAL A 156 -10.89 2.76 3.26
N MET A 157 -10.58 2.20 2.10
CA MET A 157 -9.48 1.27 1.91
C MET A 157 -8.30 1.96 1.21
N ALA A 158 -7.13 1.96 1.84
CA ALA A 158 -5.90 2.54 1.32
C ALA A 158 -4.93 1.46 0.80
N THR A 159 -4.33 1.70 -0.35
CA THR A 159 -3.35 0.80 -0.96
C THR A 159 -2.02 1.49 -1.22
N GLY A 160 -0.91 0.74 -1.14
CA GLY A 160 0.45 1.24 -1.28
C GLY A 160 0.89 1.52 -2.72
N HIS A 161 -0.03 1.70 -3.67
CA HIS A 161 0.35 2.08 -5.04
C HIS A 161 0.99 3.46 -5.06
N ASN A 162 2.17 3.51 -5.68
CA ASN A 162 3.00 4.70 -5.78
C ASN A 162 2.90 5.38 -7.15
N LEU A 163 3.71 6.42 -7.39
CA LEU A 163 3.72 7.15 -8.65
C LEU A 163 4.13 6.29 -9.84
N ASP A 164 5.13 5.41 -9.66
CA ASP A 164 5.65 4.58 -10.75
C ASP A 164 4.62 3.53 -11.16
N ASP A 165 3.87 2.95 -10.20
CA ASP A 165 2.74 2.05 -10.46
C ASP A 165 1.64 2.73 -11.28
N GLU A 166 1.27 3.96 -10.91
CA GLU A 166 0.22 4.70 -11.60
C GLU A 166 0.67 5.13 -13.00
N ALA A 167 1.93 5.53 -13.15
CA ALA A 167 2.51 5.89 -14.45
C ALA A 167 2.59 4.66 -15.38
N ALA A 168 3.06 3.52 -14.87
CA ALA A 168 3.14 2.27 -15.64
C ALA A 168 1.74 1.81 -16.08
N ARG A 169 0.76 1.88 -15.16
CA ARG A 169 -0.64 1.52 -15.48
C ARG A 169 -1.23 2.47 -16.53
N LEU A 170 -1.03 3.78 -16.37
CA LEU A 170 -1.50 4.77 -17.34
C LEU A 170 -0.92 4.51 -18.73
N LEU A 171 0.40 4.33 -18.80
CA LEU A 171 1.08 4.06 -20.07
C LEU A 171 0.58 2.75 -20.70
N GLY A 172 0.43 1.68 -19.92
CA GLY A 172 -0.11 0.41 -20.38
C GLY A 172 -1.52 0.55 -20.95
N ASN A 173 -2.43 1.23 -20.23
CA ASN A 173 -3.79 1.45 -20.69
C ASN A 173 -3.84 2.29 -21.99
N VAL A 174 -2.97 3.31 -22.11
CA VAL A 174 -2.87 4.14 -23.33
C VAL A 174 -2.35 3.30 -24.51
N LEU A 175 -1.27 2.55 -24.33
CA LEU A 175 -0.67 1.73 -25.39
C LEU A 175 -1.59 0.61 -25.88
N HIS A 176 -2.47 0.10 -25.02
CA HIS A 176 -3.44 -0.95 -25.37
C HIS A 176 -4.84 -0.40 -25.72
N TRP A 177 -5.00 0.93 -25.84
CA TRP A 177 -6.28 1.59 -26.16
C TRP A 177 -7.44 1.15 -25.26
N GLN A 178 -7.15 0.99 -23.94
CA GLN A 178 -8.13 0.54 -22.96
C GLN A 178 -8.89 1.73 -22.37
N GLU A 179 -9.77 2.32 -23.14
CA GLU A 179 -10.53 3.55 -22.77
C GLU A 179 -11.33 3.38 -21.48
N GLU A 180 -12.00 2.24 -21.28
CA GLU A 180 -12.78 1.98 -20.07
C GLU A 180 -11.92 1.96 -18.80
N TYR A 181 -10.68 1.47 -18.90
CA TYR A 181 -9.76 1.49 -17.76
C TYR A 181 -9.17 2.87 -17.51
N LEU A 182 -8.92 3.65 -18.57
CA LEU A 182 -8.48 5.04 -18.45
C LEU A 182 -9.54 5.90 -17.75
N ALA A 183 -10.79 5.74 -18.10
CA ALA A 183 -11.90 6.47 -17.47
C ALA A 183 -12.09 6.14 -15.99
N LYS A 184 -11.65 4.95 -15.53
CA LYS A 184 -11.75 4.48 -14.16
C LYS A 184 -10.43 4.59 -13.40
N GLN A 185 -9.39 5.14 -14.01
CA GLN A 185 -8.08 5.28 -13.38
C GLN A 185 -8.01 6.58 -12.58
N GLY A 186 -7.66 6.46 -11.30
CA GLY A 186 -7.51 7.62 -10.42
C GLY A 186 -6.93 7.22 -9.07
N PRO A 187 -6.38 8.20 -8.33
CA PRO A 187 -5.83 7.98 -6.99
C PRO A 187 -6.92 7.84 -5.91
N SER A 188 -8.15 8.26 -6.21
CA SER A 188 -9.33 8.10 -5.35
C SER A 188 -10.48 7.56 -6.18
N LEU A 189 -10.97 6.38 -5.83
CA LEU A 189 -12.09 5.73 -6.48
C LEU A 189 -13.26 5.70 -5.49
N PRO A 190 -14.36 6.40 -5.76
CA PRO A 190 -15.52 6.39 -4.88
C PRO A 190 -16.11 4.99 -4.76
N ALA A 191 -16.90 4.76 -3.73
CA ALA A 191 -17.77 3.60 -3.65
C ALA A 191 -18.81 3.72 -4.78
N SER A 192 -18.56 3.05 -5.89
CA SER A 192 -19.35 3.22 -7.13
C SER A 192 -20.66 2.43 -7.14
N VAL A 193 -20.78 1.46 -6.24
CA VAL A 193 -21.95 0.58 -6.11
C VAL A 193 -22.13 0.26 -4.63
N GLU A 194 -23.38 0.08 -4.18
CA GLU A 194 -23.67 -0.45 -2.85
C GLU A 194 -22.91 -1.77 -2.64
N GLY A 195 -22.21 -1.89 -1.50
CA GLY A 195 -21.36 -3.04 -1.20
C GLY A 195 -19.89 -2.90 -1.63
N PHE A 196 -19.43 -1.70 -2.07
CA PHE A 196 -18.03 -1.42 -2.33
C PHE A 196 -17.48 -0.28 -1.46
N ALA A 197 -16.34 -0.51 -0.80
CA ALA A 197 -15.64 0.52 -0.05
C ALA A 197 -14.93 1.51 -1.00
N LYS A 198 -14.85 2.78 -0.59
CA LYS A 198 -14.00 3.79 -1.24
C LYS A 198 -12.54 3.32 -1.23
N LYS A 199 -11.84 3.46 -2.36
CA LYS A 199 -10.44 3.04 -2.51
C LYS A 199 -9.54 4.23 -2.81
N VAL A 200 -8.41 4.32 -2.12
CA VAL A 200 -7.49 5.44 -2.25
C VAL A 200 -6.04 4.98 -2.33
N LYS A 201 -5.18 5.82 -2.93
CA LYS A 201 -3.75 5.58 -3.13
C LYS A 201 -2.94 6.78 -2.62
N PRO A 202 -2.74 6.90 -1.31
CA PRO A 202 -2.11 8.10 -0.73
C PRO A 202 -0.67 8.33 -1.18
N LEU A 203 0.01 7.27 -1.66
CA LEU A 203 1.40 7.31 -2.13
C LEU A 203 1.57 7.73 -3.60
N PHE A 204 0.51 7.99 -4.35
CA PHE A 204 0.57 8.24 -5.81
C PHE A 204 1.45 9.44 -6.23
N ARG A 205 1.86 10.29 -5.28
CA ARG A 205 2.80 11.41 -5.51
C ARG A 205 4.25 11.07 -5.21
N LEU A 206 4.52 9.93 -4.58
CA LEU A 206 5.85 9.47 -4.20
C LEU A 206 6.34 8.41 -5.18
N SER A 207 7.60 8.52 -5.61
CA SER A 207 8.24 7.51 -6.46
C SER A 207 8.67 6.29 -5.66
N GLU A 208 8.86 5.17 -6.34
CA GLU A 208 9.39 3.94 -5.76
C GLU A 208 10.72 4.18 -5.03
N ARG A 209 11.62 4.98 -5.62
CA ARG A 209 12.89 5.36 -5.01
C ARG A 209 12.72 6.14 -3.70
N GLU A 210 11.75 7.04 -3.63
CA GLU A 210 11.45 7.81 -2.42
C GLU A 210 10.91 6.89 -1.31
N LEU A 211 10.06 5.94 -1.66
CA LEU A 211 9.53 4.96 -0.71
C LEU A 211 10.58 3.95 -0.24
N ALA A 212 11.46 3.48 -1.12
CA ALA A 212 12.59 2.64 -0.74
C ALA A 212 13.51 3.39 0.25
N ALA A 213 13.83 4.66 -0.02
CA ALA A 213 14.61 5.48 0.90
C ALA A 213 13.89 5.70 2.25
N TYR A 214 12.57 5.92 2.22
CA TYR A 214 11.76 6.05 3.44
C TYR A 214 11.83 4.77 4.28
N ALA A 215 11.62 3.61 3.67
CA ALA A 215 11.67 2.32 4.35
C ALA A 215 13.04 2.07 5.01
N VAL A 216 14.14 2.30 4.27
CA VAL A 216 15.51 2.13 4.80
C VAL A 216 15.80 3.11 5.94
N LEU A 217 15.50 4.39 5.77
CA LEU A 217 15.77 5.42 6.79
C LEU A 217 14.95 5.22 8.07
N ASN A 218 13.75 4.65 7.95
CA ASN A 218 12.89 4.37 9.08
C ASN A 218 13.01 2.92 9.61
N ARG A 219 13.93 2.13 9.04
CA ARG A 219 14.21 0.74 9.45
C ARG A 219 12.99 -0.18 9.35
N ILE A 220 12.16 0.05 8.35
CA ILE A 220 11.04 -0.84 8.05
C ILE A 220 11.61 -2.12 7.47
N ASP A 221 11.36 -3.24 8.13
CA ASP A 221 11.79 -4.57 7.69
C ASP A 221 10.69 -5.15 6.77
N TYR A 222 10.99 -5.28 5.48
CA TYR A 222 10.03 -5.70 4.46
C TYR A 222 10.57 -6.88 3.64
N ILE A 223 9.69 -7.58 2.93
CA ILE A 223 10.09 -8.65 2.01
C ILE A 223 10.73 -8.05 0.75
N VAL A 224 11.92 -8.53 0.40
CA VAL A 224 12.68 -8.07 -0.78
C VAL A 224 12.45 -9.01 -1.96
N GLU A 225 12.22 -10.28 -1.69
CA GLU A 225 11.97 -11.30 -2.69
C GLU A 225 10.69 -10.99 -3.48
N GLU A 226 10.76 -11.19 -4.78
CA GLU A 226 9.60 -11.08 -5.66
C GLU A 226 8.68 -12.30 -5.50
N CYS A 227 7.39 -12.07 -5.76
CA CYS A 227 6.42 -13.17 -5.74
C CYS A 227 6.79 -14.20 -6.82
N PRO A 228 6.97 -15.49 -6.47
CA PRO A 228 7.36 -16.53 -7.45
C PRO A 228 6.29 -16.81 -8.49
N MET A 229 5.10 -16.18 -8.38
CA MET A 229 3.99 -16.28 -9.33
C MET A 229 3.86 -15.06 -10.24
N ALA A 230 4.71 -14.03 -10.07
CA ALA A 230 4.70 -12.80 -10.87
C ALA A 230 5.34 -13.02 -12.25
#